data_0719397a0841a87df6ee4a4a49a95526
#
_entry.id   0719397a0841a87df6ee4a4a49a95526
#
_cell.length_a   1.000
_cell.length_b   1.000
_cell.length_c   1.000
_cell.angle_alpha   90.00
_cell.angle_beta   90.00
_cell.angle_gamma   90.00
#
_symmetry.space_group_name_H-M   'P 1'
#
loop_
_entity.id
_entity.type
_entity.pdbx_description
1 polymer ?
#
loop_
_entity_poly.entity_id
_entity_poly.type
_entity_poly.pdbx_seq_one_letter_code
_entity_poly.pdbx_strand_id
1 'polypeptide(L)'
;MATLLLRLAAPLQAWGADSKFETRKTGREPTKSGVIGLLAAALGLRRDEREALLRLTGLRFGVRVEREGQLLVDYHTAKTQDEKTSYVTYRHYLQDAVFLAGIESTDTALLQQLQQALLHPVFPLYLGRRCCPPTLPLCLGVCPGSLQEVLQAEPPLCPGRQSRILLDADPLEPGTAPQRDMPVSFDPVSYTHLRAHETRGNL
;
A
#
# COMPACT_ATOMS: atom_id res chain seq x y z
N MET A 1 -10.18 -2.12 19.92
CA MET A 1 -9.84 -2.43 18.52
C MET A 1 -10.50 -1.37 17.64
N ALA A 2 -9.75 -0.77 16.76
CA ALA A 2 -10.22 0.23 15.81
C ALA A 2 -9.46 0.09 14.48
N THR A 3 -10.00 0.65 13.40
CA THR A 3 -9.45 0.58 12.06
C THR A 3 -9.36 1.97 11.44
N LEU A 4 -8.17 2.35 10.99
CA LEU A 4 -7.93 3.56 10.19
C LEU A 4 -8.20 3.23 8.72
N LEU A 5 -9.08 4.00 8.08
CA LEU A 5 -9.44 3.83 6.69
C LEU A 5 -8.73 4.82 5.76
N LEU A 6 -8.21 4.28 4.66
CA LEU A 6 -7.52 5.02 3.61
C LEU A 6 -8.20 4.78 2.25
N ARG A 7 -8.45 5.85 1.52
CA ARG A 7 -8.87 5.78 0.11
C ARG A 7 -7.63 5.90 -0.78
N LEU A 8 -7.21 4.80 -1.38
CA LEU A 8 -6.07 4.76 -2.30
C LEU A 8 -6.56 4.90 -3.73
N ALA A 9 -6.65 6.14 -4.20
CA ALA A 9 -7.09 6.48 -5.55
C ALA A 9 -6.12 7.49 -6.16
N ALA A 10 -5.74 7.27 -7.41
CA ALA A 10 -4.92 8.18 -8.21
C ALA A 10 -5.07 7.81 -9.69
N PRO A 11 -4.74 8.72 -10.63
CA PRO A 11 -4.68 8.38 -12.05
C PRO A 11 -3.72 7.23 -12.33
N LEU A 12 -2.59 7.16 -11.61
CA LEU A 12 -1.61 6.08 -11.67
C LEU A 12 -1.21 5.63 -10.26
N GLN A 13 -1.04 4.33 -10.08
CA GLN A 13 -0.52 3.71 -8.86
C GLN A 13 0.50 2.64 -9.23
N ALA A 14 1.41 2.29 -8.32
CA ALA A 14 2.38 1.22 -8.54
C ALA A 14 2.74 0.53 -7.22
N TRP A 15 2.29 -0.70 -7.07
CA TRP A 15 2.49 -1.53 -5.89
C TRP A 15 3.49 -2.62 -6.20
N GLY A 16 4.78 -2.27 -6.06
CA GLY A 16 5.87 -3.13 -6.50
C GLY A 16 6.14 -4.30 -5.57
N ALA A 17 6.03 -5.53 -6.08
CA ALA A 17 6.44 -6.75 -5.38
C ALA A 17 7.70 -7.40 -6.00
N ASP A 18 7.84 -7.40 -7.33
CA ASP A 18 8.88 -8.13 -8.06
C ASP A 18 9.62 -7.25 -9.08
N SER A 19 10.01 -6.05 -8.66
CA SER A 19 10.71 -5.13 -9.55
C SER A 19 12.19 -5.50 -9.70
N LYS A 20 12.63 -5.76 -10.93
CA LYS A 20 14.05 -5.99 -11.28
C LYS A 20 14.49 -4.91 -12.28
N PHE A 21 15.66 -4.33 -12.03
CA PHE A 21 16.40 -3.33 -12.82
C PHE A 21 15.66 -2.67 -13.99
N GLU A 22 15.54 -3.34 -15.13
CA GLU A 22 14.96 -2.80 -16.38
C GLU A 22 13.43 -2.84 -16.37
N THR A 23 12.82 -3.83 -15.71
CA THR A 23 11.36 -3.99 -15.65
C THR A 23 10.86 -3.76 -14.24
N ARG A 24 10.15 -2.65 -14.03
CA ARG A 24 9.55 -2.30 -12.74
C ARG A 24 8.07 -2.64 -12.75
N LYS A 25 7.76 -3.84 -12.28
CA LYS A 25 6.38 -4.36 -12.22
C LYS A 25 5.54 -3.67 -11.14
N THR A 26 4.24 -3.88 -11.16
CA THR A 26 3.28 -3.54 -10.11
C THR A 26 2.43 -4.77 -9.79
N GLY A 27 2.08 -4.93 -8.52
CA GLY A 27 0.99 -5.81 -8.11
C GLY A 27 -0.36 -5.28 -8.58
N ARG A 28 -1.39 -6.09 -8.46
CA ARG A 28 -2.78 -5.71 -8.79
C ARG A 28 -3.47 -4.97 -7.63
N GLU A 29 -2.98 -5.16 -6.41
CA GLU A 29 -3.48 -4.57 -5.18
C GLU A 29 -2.37 -3.81 -4.43
N PRO A 30 -2.77 -2.88 -3.54
CA PRO A 30 -1.84 -2.25 -2.59
C PRO A 30 -1.13 -3.30 -1.73
N THR A 31 0.18 -3.12 -1.58
CA THR A 31 1.00 -3.97 -0.74
C THR A 31 1.07 -3.40 0.68
N LYS A 32 1.11 -4.25 1.70
CA LYS A 32 1.30 -3.83 3.10
C LYS A 32 2.56 -2.97 3.24
N SER A 33 3.67 -3.41 2.66
CA SER A 33 4.93 -2.64 2.66
C SER A 33 4.80 -1.25 2.04
N GLY A 34 4.03 -1.13 0.95
CA GLY A 34 3.78 0.14 0.29
C GLY A 34 2.96 1.09 1.17
N VAL A 35 1.91 0.57 1.83
CA VAL A 35 1.06 1.36 2.74
C VAL A 35 1.82 1.73 4.03
N ILE A 36 2.58 0.80 4.63
CA ILE A 36 3.44 1.10 5.78
C ILE A 36 4.47 2.19 5.42
N GLY A 37 5.06 2.12 4.22
CA GLY A 37 5.97 3.17 3.74
C GLY A 37 5.29 4.53 3.56
N LEU A 38 4.02 4.56 3.16
CA LEU A 38 3.21 5.78 3.07
C LEU A 38 2.93 6.36 4.46
N LEU A 39 2.55 5.52 5.45
CA LEU A 39 2.35 5.94 6.84
C LEU A 39 3.65 6.46 7.47
N ALA A 40 4.77 5.78 7.23
CA ALA A 40 6.09 6.21 7.68
C ALA A 40 6.47 7.58 7.10
N ALA A 41 6.20 7.81 5.81
CA ALA A 41 6.42 9.10 5.16
C ALA A 41 5.54 10.21 5.77
N ALA A 42 4.28 9.92 6.09
CA ALA A 42 3.40 10.85 6.78
C ALA A 42 3.94 11.27 8.15
N LEU A 43 4.44 10.30 8.93
CA LEU A 43 5.07 10.54 10.23
C LEU A 43 6.45 11.21 10.15
N GLY A 44 7.08 11.27 8.97
CA GLY A 44 8.43 11.78 8.80
C GLY A 44 9.53 10.78 9.18
N LEU A 45 9.19 9.49 9.31
CA LEU A 45 10.15 8.46 9.66
C LEU A 45 11.12 8.19 8.50
N ARG A 46 12.40 8.12 8.83
CA ARG A 46 13.46 7.75 7.89
C ARG A 46 13.63 6.24 7.82
N ARG A 47 14.30 5.78 6.76
CA ARG A 47 14.51 4.34 6.52
C ARG A 47 15.43 3.68 7.55
N ASP A 48 16.28 4.44 8.21
CA ASP A 48 17.21 4.03 9.28
C ASP A 48 16.54 3.96 10.66
N GLU A 49 15.35 4.53 10.83
CA GLU A 49 14.57 4.47 12.08
C GLU A 49 13.84 3.13 12.23
N ARG A 50 14.64 2.07 12.35
CA ARG A 50 14.18 0.67 12.28
C ARG A 50 13.12 0.32 13.32
N GLU A 51 13.29 0.75 14.56
CA GLU A 51 12.35 0.41 15.65
C GLU A 51 10.97 1.01 15.42
N ALA A 52 10.91 2.29 15.01
CA ALA A 52 9.65 2.96 14.69
C ALA A 52 8.94 2.30 13.49
N LEU A 53 9.70 1.93 12.46
CA LEU A 53 9.18 1.22 11.30
C LEU A 53 8.65 -0.18 11.66
N LEU A 54 9.37 -0.93 12.50
CA LEU A 54 8.94 -2.26 12.97
C LEU A 54 7.61 -2.20 13.74
N ARG A 55 7.35 -1.15 14.52
CA ARG A 55 6.05 -0.95 15.19
C ARG A 55 4.90 -0.85 14.20
N LEU A 56 5.11 -0.18 13.05
CA LEU A 56 4.09 -0.07 12.00
C LEU A 56 3.87 -1.40 11.26
N THR A 57 4.90 -2.23 11.09
CA THR A 57 4.76 -3.52 10.39
C THR A 57 3.91 -4.53 11.15
N GLY A 58 3.79 -4.39 12.48
CA GLY A 58 2.94 -5.22 13.33
C GLY A 58 1.44 -4.91 13.22
N LEU A 59 1.05 -3.82 12.54
CA LEU A 59 -0.36 -3.49 12.32
C LEU A 59 -1.01 -4.51 11.36
N ARG A 60 -2.28 -4.87 11.61
CA ARG A 60 -3.04 -5.70 10.67
C ARG A 60 -3.49 -4.86 9.49
N PHE A 61 -3.42 -5.43 8.31
CA PHE A 61 -3.70 -4.76 7.06
C PHE A 61 -4.76 -5.49 6.25
N GLY A 62 -5.59 -4.76 5.55
CA GLY A 62 -6.53 -5.30 4.59
C GLY A 62 -6.91 -4.28 3.53
N VAL A 63 -7.39 -4.80 2.41
CA VAL A 63 -7.78 -4.01 1.25
C VAL A 63 -9.09 -4.50 0.69
N ARG A 64 -10.04 -3.60 0.47
CA ARG A 64 -11.21 -3.82 -0.36
C ARG A 64 -10.94 -3.21 -1.74
N VAL A 65 -11.01 -4.05 -2.76
CA VAL A 65 -10.81 -3.64 -4.15
C VAL A 65 -12.13 -3.07 -4.67
N GLU A 66 -12.18 -1.77 -4.88
CA GLU A 66 -13.35 -1.07 -5.41
C GLU A 66 -13.34 -1.02 -6.94
N ARG A 67 -12.16 -0.83 -7.50
CA ARG A 67 -11.89 -0.86 -8.93
C ARG A 67 -10.46 -1.31 -9.18
N GLU A 68 -10.28 -2.41 -9.90
CA GLU A 68 -8.96 -2.99 -10.16
C GLU A 68 -8.03 -2.10 -10.99
N GLY A 69 -8.61 -1.20 -11.78
CA GLY A 69 -7.87 -0.39 -12.73
C GLY A 69 -7.37 -1.17 -13.94
N GLN A 70 -6.62 -0.51 -14.79
CA GLN A 70 -6.02 -1.08 -15.99
C GLN A 70 -4.51 -1.07 -15.90
N LEU A 71 -3.85 -2.11 -16.41
CA LEU A 71 -2.40 -2.16 -16.46
C LEU A 71 -1.90 -1.24 -17.59
N LEU A 72 -1.10 -0.25 -17.22
CA LEU A 72 -0.38 0.62 -18.14
C LEU A 72 1.10 0.27 -18.11
N VAL A 73 1.72 0.15 -19.27
CA VAL A 73 3.18 0.00 -19.41
C VAL A 73 3.75 1.27 -20.01
N ASP A 74 4.61 1.92 -19.25
CA ASP A 74 5.29 3.14 -19.65
C ASP A 74 6.74 2.83 -20.01
N TYR A 75 7.18 3.41 -21.11
CA TYR A 75 8.50 3.24 -21.69
C TYR A 75 9.38 4.45 -21.31
N HIS A 76 10.42 4.19 -20.54
CA HIS A 76 11.37 5.22 -20.13
C HIS A 76 12.76 4.99 -20.71
N THR A 77 13.35 6.03 -21.26
CA THR A 77 14.75 6.05 -21.60
C THR A 77 15.54 6.78 -20.52
N ALA A 78 16.54 6.11 -19.94
CA ALA A 78 17.50 6.71 -19.04
C ALA A 78 18.87 6.79 -19.73
N LYS A 79 19.55 7.92 -19.60
CA LYS A 79 20.91 8.10 -20.09
C LYS A 79 21.90 8.07 -18.93
N THR A 80 23.10 7.59 -19.20
CA THR A 80 24.24 7.76 -18.28
C THR A 80 24.63 9.25 -18.17
N GLN A 81 25.33 9.60 -17.10
CA GLN A 81 25.69 11.00 -16.82
C GLN A 81 26.61 11.58 -17.93
N ASP A 82 27.37 10.73 -18.61
CA ASP A 82 28.21 11.08 -19.77
C ASP A 82 27.46 11.06 -21.10
N GLU A 83 26.12 10.80 -21.07
CA GLU A 83 25.22 10.72 -22.23
C GLU A 83 25.58 9.69 -23.32
N LYS A 84 26.61 8.87 -23.10
CA LYS A 84 27.10 7.90 -24.10
C LYS A 84 26.23 6.65 -24.21
N THR A 85 25.55 6.27 -23.14
CA THR A 85 24.75 5.05 -23.12
C THR A 85 23.30 5.36 -22.75
N SER A 86 22.37 4.83 -23.54
CA SER A 86 20.94 4.88 -23.27
C SER A 86 20.43 3.52 -22.78
N TYR A 87 19.68 3.52 -21.69
CA TYR A 87 19.00 2.33 -21.18
C TYR A 87 17.49 2.52 -21.28
N VAL A 88 16.83 1.47 -21.69
CA VAL A 88 15.36 1.41 -21.72
C VAL A 88 14.87 0.72 -20.46
N THR A 89 13.87 1.31 -19.81
CA THR A 89 13.19 0.70 -18.67
C THR A 89 11.69 0.69 -18.88
N TYR A 90 11.05 -0.45 -18.57
CA TYR A 90 9.61 -0.60 -18.62
C TYR A 90 9.03 -0.45 -17.22
N ARG A 91 8.08 0.48 -17.07
CA ARG A 91 7.42 0.76 -15.79
C ARG A 91 5.95 0.46 -15.88
N HIS A 92 5.50 -0.49 -15.09
CA HIS A 92 4.10 -0.88 -15.03
C HIS A 92 3.38 -0.06 -13.97
N TYR A 93 2.18 0.39 -14.28
CA TYR A 93 1.28 1.13 -13.40
C TYR A 93 -0.12 0.52 -13.44
N LEU A 94 -0.89 0.77 -12.39
CA LEU A 94 -2.34 0.61 -12.39
C LEU A 94 -2.96 1.97 -12.69
N GLN A 95 -3.66 2.08 -13.80
CA GLN A 95 -4.40 3.28 -14.18
C GLN A 95 -5.82 3.22 -13.61
N ASP A 96 -6.26 4.31 -12.99
CA ASP A 96 -7.61 4.50 -12.45
C ASP A 96 -8.08 3.46 -11.44
N ALA A 97 -7.17 2.76 -10.78
CA ALA A 97 -7.49 1.85 -9.69
C ALA A 97 -8.04 2.61 -8.47
N VAL A 98 -8.95 1.99 -7.72
CA VAL A 98 -9.49 2.53 -6.46
C VAL A 98 -9.55 1.42 -5.43
N PHE A 99 -8.94 1.65 -4.28
CA PHE A 99 -8.92 0.72 -3.16
C PHE A 99 -9.31 1.43 -1.86
N LEU A 100 -10.04 0.71 -1.02
CA LEU A 100 -10.23 1.06 0.38
C LEU A 100 -9.28 0.19 1.20
N ALA A 101 -8.28 0.80 1.82
CA ALA A 101 -7.34 0.09 2.70
C ALA A 101 -7.68 0.36 4.16
N GLY A 102 -7.54 -0.67 4.99
CA GLY A 102 -7.73 -0.60 6.43
C GLY A 102 -6.46 -0.99 7.19
N ILE A 103 -6.19 -0.27 8.25
CA ILE A 103 -5.11 -0.53 9.21
C ILE A 103 -5.72 -0.70 10.60
N GLU A 104 -5.66 -1.92 11.14
CA GLU A 104 -6.24 -2.23 12.44
C GLU A 104 -5.18 -2.23 13.55
N SER A 105 -5.57 -1.69 14.70
CA SER A 105 -4.78 -1.75 15.94
C SER A 105 -5.68 -1.77 17.18
N THR A 106 -5.16 -2.33 18.25
CA THR A 106 -5.71 -2.14 19.62
C THR A 106 -5.27 -0.81 20.22
N ASP A 107 -4.17 -0.23 19.73
CA ASP A 107 -3.67 1.08 20.11
C ASP A 107 -4.37 2.18 19.28
N THR A 108 -5.49 2.68 19.82
CA THR A 108 -6.28 3.74 19.19
C THR A 108 -5.50 5.08 19.15
N ALA A 109 -4.61 5.31 20.11
CA ALA A 109 -3.80 6.53 20.12
C ALA A 109 -2.82 6.56 18.94
N LEU A 110 -2.21 5.41 18.62
CA LEU A 110 -1.38 5.26 17.42
C LEU A 110 -2.19 5.52 16.14
N LEU A 111 -3.41 4.99 16.03
CA LEU A 111 -4.26 5.22 14.85
C LEU A 111 -4.64 6.70 14.70
N GLN A 112 -4.94 7.40 15.80
CA GLN A 112 -5.19 8.83 15.80
C GLN A 112 -3.95 9.63 15.39
N GLN A 113 -2.77 9.26 15.88
CA GLN A 113 -1.50 9.86 15.45
C GLN A 113 -1.27 9.69 13.95
N LEU A 114 -1.51 8.48 13.41
CA LEU A 114 -1.42 8.19 11.97
C LEU A 114 -2.42 9.02 11.17
N GLN A 115 -3.66 9.16 11.64
CA GLN A 115 -4.66 10.01 11.02
C GLN A 115 -4.19 11.47 10.93
N GLN A 116 -3.67 12.04 12.02
CA GLN A 116 -3.15 13.41 12.04
C GLN A 116 -1.94 13.56 11.10
N ALA A 117 -1.04 12.60 11.08
CA ALA A 117 0.11 12.60 10.18
C ALA A 117 -0.30 12.54 8.70
N LEU A 118 -1.36 11.79 8.36
CA LEU A 118 -1.88 11.72 6.99
C LEU A 118 -2.57 13.02 6.55
N LEU A 119 -3.16 13.77 7.49
CA LEU A 119 -3.76 15.09 7.21
C LEU A 119 -2.69 16.17 7.06
N HIS A 120 -1.56 16.06 7.79
CA HIS A 120 -0.44 16.99 7.80
C HIS A 120 0.89 16.24 7.62
N PRO A 121 1.14 15.67 6.44
CA PRO A 121 2.29 14.79 6.23
C PRO A 121 3.62 15.55 6.24
N VAL A 122 4.63 14.98 6.91
CA VAL A 122 6.00 15.52 6.93
C VAL A 122 6.66 15.39 5.57
N PHE A 123 6.50 14.25 4.90
CA PHE A 123 6.99 14.05 3.53
C PHE A 123 5.84 13.92 2.54
N PRO A 124 6.04 14.33 1.26
CA PRO A 124 5.05 14.14 0.22
C PRO A 124 4.63 12.68 0.08
N LEU A 125 3.30 12.44 0.04
CA LEU A 125 2.73 11.09 -0.07
C LEU A 125 2.54 10.69 -1.52
N TYR A 126 2.77 9.39 -1.79
CA TYR A 126 2.57 8.82 -3.13
C TYR A 126 2.19 7.34 -3.04
N LEU A 127 1.42 6.86 -4.01
CA LEU A 127 0.95 5.47 -4.08
C LEU A 127 1.99 4.59 -4.78
N GLY A 128 3.03 4.25 -4.02
CA GLY A 128 4.15 3.40 -4.42
C GLY A 128 5.30 4.15 -5.11
N ARG A 129 5.07 4.95 -6.14
CA ARG A 129 6.10 5.76 -6.81
C ARG A 129 5.83 7.25 -6.68
N ARG A 130 6.90 8.06 -6.64
CA ARG A 130 6.81 9.53 -6.49
C ARG A 130 5.94 10.21 -7.56
N CYS A 131 5.83 9.62 -8.75
CA CYS A 131 4.96 10.13 -9.82
C CYS A 131 3.48 9.75 -9.65
N CYS A 132 3.09 9.09 -8.56
CA CYS A 132 1.74 8.65 -8.29
C CYS A 132 1.18 9.34 -7.02
N PRO A 133 0.97 10.68 -7.02
CA PRO A 133 0.38 11.36 -5.88
C PRO A 133 -1.08 10.90 -5.68
N PRO A 134 -1.56 10.72 -4.43
CA PRO A 134 -2.93 10.33 -4.17
C PRO A 134 -3.91 11.45 -4.52
N THR A 135 -5.09 11.08 -5.01
CA THR A 135 -6.25 11.98 -5.09
C THR A 135 -6.90 12.10 -3.72
N LEU A 136 -7.14 13.31 -3.26
CA LEU A 136 -7.76 13.56 -1.96
C LEU A 136 -9.27 13.30 -1.96
N PRO A 137 -9.86 12.96 -0.81
CA PRO A 137 -9.21 12.68 0.48
C PRO A 137 -8.49 11.32 0.46
N LEU A 138 -7.31 11.25 1.07
CA LEU A 138 -6.56 10.00 1.27
C LEU A 138 -7.02 9.29 2.55
N CYS A 139 -7.11 10.03 3.67
CA CYS A 139 -7.55 9.53 4.97
C CYS A 139 -9.07 9.72 5.12
N LEU A 140 -9.78 8.63 5.46
CA LEU A 140 -11.23 8.66 5.70
C LEU A 140 -11.57 8.69 7.19
N GLY A 141 -10.59 8.40 8.07
CA GLY A 141 -10.76 8.47 9.52
C GLY A 141 -10.56 7.13 10.22
N VAL A 142 -10.69 7.16 11.54
CA VAL A 142 -10.61 5.99 12.42
C VAL A 142 -12.02 5.57 12.80
N CYS A 143 -12.38 4.31 12.51
CA CYS A 143 -13.65 3.71 12.83
C CYS A 143 -13.48 2.66 13.94
N PRO A 144 -14.43 2.55 14.90
CA PRO A 144 -14.44 1.45 15.85
C PRO A 144 -14.81 0.15 15.14
N GLY A 145 -14.18 -0.96 15.54
CA GLY A 145 -14.45 -2.28 14.96
C GLY A 145 -13.21 -2.96 14.41
N SER A 146 -13.38 -4.23 14.07
CA SER A 146 -12.35 -5.04 13.43
C SER A 146 -12.13 -4.63 11.97
N LEU A 147 -10.97 -4.95 11.44
CA LEU A 147 -10.60 -4.67 10.04
C LEU A 147 -11.65 -5.18 9.05
N GLN A 148 -12.11 -6.42 9.23
CA GLN A 148 -13.09 -7.03 8.35
C GLN A 148 -14.45 -6.33 8.45
N GLU A 149 -14.98 -6.13 9.66
CA GLU A 149 -16.28 -5.46 9.86
C GLU A 149 -16.29 -4.06 9.27
N VAL A 150 -15.24 -3.28 9.52
CA VAL A 150 -15.14 -1.89 9.05
C VAL A 150 -15.02 -1.83 7.53
N LEU A 151 -14.19 -2.70 6.92
CA LEU A 151 -14.09 -2.76 5.45
C LEU A 151 -15.39 -3.21 4.79
N GLN A 152 -16.18 -4.07 5.46
CA GLN A 152 -17.48 -4.52 4.95
C GLN A 152 -18.57 -3.45 5.08
N ALA A 153 -18.59 -2.74 6.22
CA ALA A 153 -19.62 -1.76 6.55
C ALA A 153 -19.46 -0.43 5.81
N GLU A 154 -18.23 -0.07 5.44
CA GLU A 154 -17.97 1.20 4.73
C GLU A 154 -18.68 1.22 3.37
N PRO A 155 -19.43 2.30 3.04
CA PRO A 155 -20.09 2.44 1.75
C PRO A 155 -19.12 2.23 0.57
N PRO A 156 -19.58 1.67 -0.57
CA PRO A 156 -18.75 1.49 -1.75
C PRO A 156 -18.22 2.83 -2.28
N LEU A 157 -16.90 2.93 -2.49
CA LEU A 157 -16.29 4.10 -3.14
C LEU A 157 -16.60 4.18 -4.64
N CYS A 158 -16.95 3.04 -5.25
CA CYS A 158 -17.35 2.92 -6.65
C CYS A 158 -18.67 2.17 -6.75
N PRO A 159 -19.83 2.87 -6.69
CA PRO A 159 -21.15 2.23 -6.74
C PRO A 159 -21.37 1.36 -7.99
N GLY A 160 -22.15 0.28 -7.84
CA GLY A 160 -22.52 -0.61 -8.93
C GLY A 160 -21.45 -1.62 -9.35
N ARG A 161 -20.37 -1.76 -8.60
CA ARG A 161 -19.33 -2.77 -8.82
C ARG A 161 -19.30 -3.78 -7.68
N GLN A 162 -18.98 -5.02 -8.04
CA GLN A 162 -18.69 -6.06 -7.04
C GLN A 162 -17.28 -5.81 -6.50
N SER A 163 -17.15 -5.77 -5.18
CA SER A 163 -15.88 -5.62 -4.48
C SER A 163 -15.40 -6.95 -3.93
N ARG A 164 -14.08 -7.09 -3.73
CA ARG A 164 -13.46 -8.21 -3.03
C ARG A 164 -12.56 -7.68 -1.93
N ILE A 165 -12.47 -8.41 -0.81
CA ILE A 165 -11.63 -8.05 0.32
C ILE A 165 -10.47 -9.02 0.42
N LEU A 166 -9.28 -8.47 0.66
CA LEU A 166 -8.03 -9.16 0.94
C LEU A 166 -7.59 -8.74 2.34
N LEU A 167 -7.32 -9.70 3.21
CA LEU A 167 -6.93 -9.45 4.61
C LEU A 167 -5.62 -10.17 4.93
N ASP A 168 -4.83 -9.59 5.82
CA ASP A 168 -3.77 -10.33 6.50
C ASP A 168 -4.41 -11.51 7.26
N ALA A 169 -3.96 -12.72 6.96
CA ALA A 169 -4.49 -13.95 7.55
C ALA A 169 -3.41 -14.75 8.27
N ASP A 170 -3.84 -15.63 9.15
CA ASP A 170 -2.95 -16.61 9.74
C ASP A 170 -2.46 -17.58 8.65
N PRO A 171 -1.15 -17.91 8.61
CA PRO A 171 -0.59 -18.89 7.67
C PRO A 171 -1.26 -20.25 7.67
N LEU A 172 -1.91 -20.61 8.76
CA LEU A 172 -2.56 -21.91 8.95
C LEU A 172 -4.03 -21.93 8.52
N GLU A 173 -4.62 -20.79 8.18
CA GLU A 173 -6.01 -20.73 7.72
C GLU A 173 -6.17 -21.33 6.31
N PRO A 174 -7.17 -22.20 6.09
CA PRO A 174 -7.46 -22.76 4.77
C PRO A 174 -7.80 -21.66 3.75
N GLY A 175 -7.26 -21.75 2.55
CA GLY A 175 -7.52 -20.78 1.46
C GLY A 175 -6.60 -19.55 1.48
N THR A 176 -5.60 -19.51 2.37
CA THR A 176 -4.59 -18.47 2.37
C THR A 176 -3.56 -18.68 1.26
N ALA A 177 -3.16 -17.63 0.58
CA ALA A 177 -2.07 -17.63 -0.39
C ALA A 177 -0.89 -16.80 0.12
N PRO A 178 0.35 -17.34 0.14
CA PRO A 178 1.51 -16.59 0.60
C PRO A 178 1.84 -15.46 -0.38
N GLN A 179 1.88 -14.22 0.13
CA GLN A 179 2.32 -13.06 -0.63
C GLN A 179 3.58 -12.48 0.01
N ARG A 180 4.56 -12.10 -0.82
CA ARG A 180 5.77 -11.40 -0.34
C ARG A 180 5.46 -9.93 -0.16
N ASP A 181 4.98 -9.57 1.02
CA ASP A 181 4.51 -8.21 1.26
C ASP A 181 4.93 -7.64 2.63
N MET A 182 5.28 -8.46 3.61
CA MET A 182 5.70 -7.98 4.91
C MET A 182 7.13 -7.42 4.87
N PRO A 183 7.33 -6.11 5.12
CA PRO A 183 8.66 -5.53 5.10
C PRO A 183 9.44 -5.96 6.36
N VAL A 184 10.63 -6.53 6.17
CA VAL A 184 11.57 -6.87 7.24
C VAL A 184 12.56 -5.73 7.46
N SER A 185 12.92 -5.02 6.39
CA SER A 185 13.83 -3.89 6.42
C SER A 185 13.50 -2.93 5.28
N PHE A 186 13.58 -1.64 5.55
CA PHE A 186 13.49 -0.58 4.56
C PHE A 186 14.85 -0.03 4.14
N ASP A 187 15.95 -0.61 4.65
CA ASP A 187 17.30 -0.23 4.27
C ASP A 187 17.53 -0.48 2.76
N PRO A 188 18.05 0.49 2.01
CA PRO A 188 18.30 0.36 0.58
C PRO A 188 19.24 -0.80 0.21
N VAL A 189 20.14 -1.20 1.10
CA VAL A 189 21.10 -2.27 0.88
C VAL A 189 20.54 -3.65 1.25
N SER A 190 19.69 -3.71 2.30
CA SER A 190 19.12 -4.94 2.84
C SER A 190 17.59 -4.98 2.80
N TYR A 191 17.00 -4.37 1.77
CA TYR A 191 15.54 -4.34 1.60
C TYR A 191 14.99 -5.74 1.35
N THR A 192 14.45 -6.33 2.40
CA THR A 192 13.93 -7.71 2.40
C THR A 192 12.45 -7.74 2.78
N HIS A 193 11.70 -8.63 2.09
CA HIS A 193 10.31 -8.91 2.40
C HIS A 193 10.16 -10.36 2.84
N LEU A 194 9.42 -10.61 3.92
CA LEU A 194 8.89 -11.93 4.24
C LEU A 194 7.63 -12.19 3.42
N ARG A 195 7.29 -13.46 3.27
CA ARG A 195 5.99 -13.86 2.73
C ARG A 195 4.93 -13.59 3.79
N ALA A 196 3.99 -12.71 3.50
CA ALA A 196 2.76 -12.61 4.26
C ALA A 196 1.70 -13.54 3.65
N HIS A 197 0.75 -13.97 4.46
CA HIS A 197 -0.37 -14.80 4.02
C HIS A 197 -1.62 -13.93 3.93
N GLU A 198 -2.38 -14.08 2.86
CA GLU A 198 -3.63 -13.36 2.63
C GLU A 198 -4.79 -14.35 2.52
N THR A 199 -5.92 -14.00 3.12
CA THR A 199 -7.21 -14.67 2.88
C THR A 199 -8.00 -13.88 1.84
N ARG A 200 -8.55 -14.55 0.84
CA ARG A 200 -9.46 -13.93 -0.12
C ARG A 200 -10.89 -14.21 0.32
N GLY A 201 -11.64 -13.17 0.64
CA GLY A 201 -13.08 -13.22 0.83
C GLY A 201 -13.78 -12.52 -0.33
N ASN A 202 -14.80 -13.15 -0.91
CA ASN A 202 -15.72 -12.48 -1.81
C ASN A 202 -16.86 -11.89 -0.97
N LEU A 203 -17.13 -10.62 -1.14
CA LEU A 203 -18.33 -9.93 -0.66
C LEU A 203 -19.27 -9.69 -1.82
#